data_57f55a7fa38c8e7d030a7254fd5ec4b9
#
_entry.id   57f55a7fa38c8e7d030a7254fd5ec4b9
#
_cell.length_a   1.000
_cell.length_b   1.000
_cell.length_c   1.000
_cell.angle_alpha   90.00
_cell.angle_beta   90.00
_cell.angle_gamma   90.00
#
_symmetry.space_group_name_H-M   'P 1'
#
loop_
_entity.id
_entity.type
_entity.pdbx_description
1 polymer ?
#
loop_
_entity_poly.entity_id
_entity_poly.type
_entity_poly.pdbx_seq_one_letter_code
_entity_poly.pdbx_strand_id
1 'polypeptide(L)'
;ACINTKAVNVSAASAEVSVRASSGQVSKGDIVYVIITVNSSDAMSGFEGSFSYDSRVLQYMTGGSVASGNDNRFQIEDTGRETGVNSLKYSIKFVARKEGSTSIELKQPYAVYNSEDSSKMSVSSDTLNIMVKSKSAKKADATSKNDSKEPDGKEPAGTEKPYDGKKNNDESAKDDIKPSESLKPKTKKKKINADDKKNTTK
;
A
#
# COMPACT_ATOMS: atom_id res chain seq x y z
N ALA A 1 -36.74 52.45 11.37
CA ALA A 1 -36.43 51.35 10.51
C ALA A 1 -35.54 50.37 11.29
N CYS A 2 -36.08 49.21 11.69
CA CYS A 2 -35.29 48.16 12.34
C CYS A 2 -34.60 47.33 11.27
N ILE A 3 -33.27 47.36 11.23
CA ILE A 3 -32.46 46.51 10.35
C ILE A 3 -32.37 45.13 11.01
N ASN A 4 -33.12 44.18 10.48
CA ASN A 4 -33.03 42.79 10.93
C ASN A 4 -31.80 42.12 10.32
N THR A 5 -30.68 42.20 11.01
CA THR A 5 -29.44 41.49 10.59
C THR A 5 -29.62 40.00 10.94
N LYS A 6 -29.94 39.22 9.92
CA LYS A 6 -29.93 37.77 10.00
C LYS A 6 -28.49 37.32 10.24
N ALA A 7 -28.19 36.76 11.41
CA ALA A 7 -26.87 36.17 11.65
C ALA A 7 -26.70 34.97 10.71
N VAL A 8 -25.79 35.09 9.77
CA VAL A 8 -25.37 33.96 8.93
C VAL A 8 -24.40 33.13 9.78
N ASN A 9 -24.83 31.96 10.24
CA ASN A 9 -23.92 30.99 10.83
C ASN A 9 -23.01 30.43 9.72
N VAL A 10 -21.84 31.01 9.58
CA VAL A 10 -20.77 30.42 8.75
C VAL A 10 -20.19 29.29 9.56
N SER A 11 -20.52 28.05 9.20
CA SER A 11 -19.80 26.86 9.71
C SER A 11 -18.39 26.90 9.18
N ALA A 12 -17.40 26.79 10.04
CA ALA A 12 -15.99 26.69 9.59
C ALA A 12 -15.82 25.39 8.78
N ALA A 13 -15.11 25.51 7.67
CA ALA A 13 -14.76 24.37 6.83
C ALA A 13 -13.99 23.30 7.63
N SER A 14 -14.39 22.04 7.49
CA SER A 14 -13.83 20.93 8.25
C SER A 14 -13.55 19.73 7.37
N ALA A 15 -12.55 18.94 7.75
CA ALA A 15 -12.19 17.70 7.11
C ALA A 15 -11.99 16.58 8.14
N GLU A 16 -12.27 15.36 7.71
CA GLU A 16 -12.06 14.14 8.48
C GLU A 16 -11.08 13.25 7.73
N VAL A 17 -10.02 12.81 8.43
CA VAL A 17 -9.04 11.85 7.92
C VAL A 17 -9.31 10.49 8.56
N SER A 18 -9.84 9.56 7.79
CA SER A 18 -10.06 8.19 8.24
C SER A 18 -8.94 7.27 7.76
N VAL A 19 -8.52 6.36 8.65
CA VAL A 19 -7.45 5.40 8.42
C VAL A 19 -8.00 4.00 8.57
N ARG A 20 -7.95 3.18 7.52
CA ARG A 20 -8.47 1.80 7.52
C ARG A 20 -7.43 0.86 6.92
N ALA A 21 -7.44 -0.40 7.33
CA ALA A 21 -6.60 -1.44 6.74
C ALA A 21 -7.46 -2.48 6.02
N SER A 22 -6.86 -3.15 5.04
CA SER A 22 -7.46 -4.31 4.38
C SER A 22 -7.77 -5.45 5.38
N SER A 23 -6.97 -5.51 6.47
CA SER A 23 -7.21 -6.39 7.62
C SER A 23 -6.58 -5.78 8.87
N GLY A 24 -7.27 -5.84 10.02
CA GLY A 24 -6.73 -5.44 11.33
C GLY A 24 -5.81 -6.48 11.95
N GLN A 25 -5.81 -7.72 11.45
CA GLN A 25 -4.93 -8.80 11.87
C GLN A 25 -4.30 -9.44 10.63
N VAL A 26 -2.98 -9.57 10.64
CA VAL A 26 -2.19 -10.12 9.55
C VAL A 26 -1.09 -11.03 10.08
N SER A 27 -0.53 -11.88 9.25
CA SER A 27 0.60 -12.73 9.60
C SER A 27 1.91 -12.12 9.14
N LYS A 28 3.01 -12.48 9.80
CA LYS A 28 4.35 -12.09 9.35
C LYS A 28 4.56 -12.50 7.89
N GLY A 29 5.00 -11.54 7.06
CA GLY A 29 5.22 -11.69 5.63
C GLY A 29 4.04 -11.26 4.76
N ASP A 30 2.87 -11.03 5.34
CA ASP A 30 1.69 -10.59 4.58
C ASP A 30 1.81 -9.14 4.13
N ILE A 31 1.16 -8.84 3.02
CA ILE A 31 0.98 -7.49 2.51
C ILE A 31 -0.27 -6.88 3.18
N VAL A 32 -0.12 -5.65 3.65
CA VAL A 32 -1.19 -4.85 4.25
C VAL A 32 -1.38 -3.59 3.42
N TYR A 33 -2.61 -3.33 3.00
CA TYR A 33 -2.98 -2.05 2.40
C TYR A 33 -3.67 -1.19 3.46
N VAL A 34 -3.10 -0.02 3.69
CA VAL A 34 -3.69 1.02 4.53
C VAL A 34 -4.32 2.06 3.62
N ILE A 35 -5.60 2.27 3.81
CA ILE A 35 -6.38 3.24 3.06
C ILE A 35 -6.57 4.48 3.93
N ILE A 36 -6.07 5.60 3.43
CA ILE A 36 -6.30 6.93 3.99
C ILE A 36 -7.39 7.59 3.16
N THR A 37 -8.47 8.01 3.79
CA THR A 37 -9.55 8.76 3.14
C THR A 37 -9.69 10.11 3.84
N VAL A 38 -9.66 11.18 3.06
CA VAL A 38 -9.89 12.54 3.53
C VAL A 38 -11.22 13.00 2.95
N ASN A 39 -12.21 13.28 3.82
CA ASN A 39 -13.49 13.83 3.43
C ASN A 39 -13.62 15.24 4.02
N SER A 40 -14.24 16.17 3.29
CA SER A 40 -14.40 17.55 3.73
C SER A 40 -15.81 18.06 3.50
N SER A 41 -16.23 19.01 4.35
CA SER A 41 -17.52 19.73 4.18
C SER A 41 -17.53 20.58 2.92
N ASP A 42 -16.40 21.21 2.60
CA ASP A 42 -16.21 22.07 1.44
C ASP A 42 -15.20 21.46 0.48
N ALA A 43 -15.21 21.91 -0.78
CA ALA A 43 -14.27 21.45 -1.77
C ALA A 43 -12.83 21.76 -1.34
N MET A 44 -11.94 20.76 -1.42
CA MET A 44 -10.52 20.89 -1.08
C MET A 44 -9.62 20.84 -2.32
N SER A 45 -8.57 21.65 -2.32
CA SER A 45 -7.52 21.66 -3.35
C SER A 45 -6.37 20.71 -3.03
N GLY A 46 -6.34 20.11 -1.83
CA GLY A 46 -5.32 19.15 -1.48
C GLY A 46 -5.24 18.80 -0.01
N PHE A 47 -4.37 17.80 0.23
CA PHE A 47 -4.04 17.28 1.54
C PHE A 47 -2.53 17.07 1.67
N GLU A 48 -1.98 17.50 2.77
CA GLU A 48 -0.65 17.11 3.22
C GLU A 48 -0.74 16.53 4.64
N GLY A 49 -0.03 15.44 4.90
CA GLY A 49 -0.06 14.81 6.21
C GLY A 49 1.06 13.81 6.42
N SER A 50 1.52 13.74 7.66
CA SER A 50 2.55 12.82 8.12
C SER A 50 1.95 11.80 9.09
N PHE A 51 2.20 10.52 8.85
CA PHE A 51 1.68 9.42 9.65
C PHE A 51 2.81 8.67 10.33
N SER A 52 2.65 8.38 11.62
CA SER A 52 3.59 7.54 12.37
C SER A 52 3.15 6.08 12.33
N TYR A 53 4.13 5.16 12.39
CA TYR A 53 3.94 3.72 12.57
C TYR A 53 5.22 3.10 13.17
N ASP A 54 5.18 1.83 13.61
CA ASP A 54 6.37 1.12 14.07
C ASP A 54 7.00 0.31 12.92
N SER A 55 8.15 0.76 12.42
CA SER A 55 8.87 0.12 11.31
C SER A 55 9.45 -1.26 11.65
N ARG A 56 9.52 -1.61 12.94
CA ARG A 56 9.89 -2.96 13.37
C ARG A 56 8.77 -3.96 13.10
N VAL A 57 7.51 -3.50 13.13
CA VAL A 57 6.30 -4.31 12.92
C VAL A 57 5.86 -4.30 11.46
N LEU A 58 5.78 -3.11 10.85
CA LEU A 58 5.41 -2.91 9.44
C LEU A 58 6.56 -2.23 8.69
N GLN A 59 6.78 -2.60 7.44
CA GLN A 59 7.69 -1.91 6.54
C GLN A 59 6.89 -1.22 5.43
N TYR A 60 7.11 0.08 5.28
CA TYR A 60 6.58 0.84 4.15
C TYR A 60 7.15 0.32 2.82
N MET A 61 6.30 0.16 1.82
CA MET A 61 6.68 -0.28 0.48
C MET A 61 6.46 0.81 -0.56
N THR A 62 5.24 1.32 -0.66
CA THR A 62 4.86 2.38 -1.60
C THR A 62 3.49 2.96 -1.26
N GLY A 63 3.25 4.18 -1.70
CA GLY A 63 1.95 4.86 -1.61
C GLY A 63 1.61 5.64 -2.89
N GLY A 64 2.25 5.27 -4.03
CA GLY A 64 2.08 5.99 -5.29
C GLY A 64 3.00 7.21 -5.40
N SER A 65 2.67 8.12 -6.32
CA SER A 65 3.51 9.30 -6.62
C SER A 65 3.41 10.41 -5.57
N VAL A 66 2.33 10.44 -4.79
CA VAL A 66 2.06 11.48 -3.79
C VAL A 66 2.44 11.08 -2.38
N ALA A 67 2.93 9.85 -2.18
CA ALA A 67 3.31 9.37 -0.85
C ALA A 67 4.75 8.87 -0.83
N SER A 68 5.45 9.23 0.23
CA SER A 68 6.82 8.79 0.52
C SER A 68 6.89 8.25 1.94
N GLY A 69 7.80 7.31 2.20
CA GLY A 69 7.94 6.72 3.53
C GLY A 69 9.36 6.30 3.84
N ASN A 70 9.70 6.39 5.12
CA ASN A 70 10.94 5.92 5.70
C ASN A 70 10.65 5.22 7.03
N ASP A 71 11.67 5.02 7.85
CA ASP A 71 11.53 4.40 9.15
C ASP A 71 10.57 5.18 10.07
N ASN A 72 9.54 4.47 10.57
CA ASN A 72 8.54 4.95 11.53
C ASN A 72 7.61 6.07 11.05
N ARG A 73 7.71 6.51 9.78
CA ARG A 73 6.88 7.59 9.26
C ARG A 73 6.65 7.46 7.75
N PHE A 74 5.47 7.83 7.29
CA PHE A 74 5.22 8.12 5.88
C PHE A 74 4.47 9.44 5.74
N GLN A 75 4.59 10.06 4.58
CA GLN A 75 4.00 11.37 4.26
C GLN A 75 3.16 11.26 2.99
N ILE A 76 2.11 12.03 2.95
CA ILE A 76 1.29 12.27 1.77
C ILE A 76 1.38 13.75 1.44
N GLU A 77 1.70 14.08 0.19
CA GLU A 77 1.80 15.44 -0.34
C GLU A 77 1.01 15.47 -1.65
N ASP A 78 -0.25 15.85 -1.58
CA ASP A 78 -1.16 15.93 -2.72
C ASP A 78 -1.92 17.26 -2.66
N THR A 79 -1.27 18.31 -3.15
CA THR A 79 -1.75 19.70 -3.11
C THR A 79 -1.80 20.32 -4.50
N GLY A 80 -2.47 21.48 -4.61
CA GLY A 80 -2.48 22.27 -5.84
C GLY A 80 -3.40 21.72 -6.93
N ARG A 81 -4.51 21.07 -6.56
CA ARG A 81 -5.54 20.65 -7.51
C ARG A 81 -6.27 21.86 -8.06
N GLU A 82 -6.36 21.97 -9.37
CA GLU A 82 -7.10 23.04 -10.06
C GLU A 82 -8.62 22.95 -9.81
N THR A 83 -9.13 21.71 -9.71
CA THR A 83 -10.55 21.46 -9.39
C THR A 83 -10.68 20.91 -7.99
N GLY A 84 -11.46 21.58 -7.14
CA GLY A 84 -11.74 21.14 -5.79
C GLY A 84 -12.55 19.83 -5.75
N VAL A 85 -12.26 19.00 -4.75
CA VAL A 85 -12.97 17.73 -4.49
C VAL A 85 -13.33 17.61 -3.02
N ASN A 86 -14.40 16.87 -2.70
CA ASN A 86 -14.83 16.65 -1.31
C ASN A 86 -14.28 15.36 -0.71
N SER A 87 -13.59 14.53 -1.50
CA SER A 87 -13.00 13.27 -1.02
C SER A 87 -11.71 12.96 -1.76
N LEU A 88 -10.68 12.59 -0.99
CA LEU A 88 -9.41 12.07 -1.49
C LEU A 88 -9.16 10.70 -0.87
N LYS A 89 -8.55 9.79 -1.64
CA LYS A 89 -8.28 8.44 -1.19
C LYS A 89 -6.88 8.00 -1.61
N TYR A 90 -6.11 7.53 -0.65
CA TYR A 90 -4.74 7.05 -0.84
C TYR A 90 -4.62 5.61 -0.37
N SER A 91 -3.84 4.81 -1.08
CA SER A 91 -3.56 3.41 -0.74
C SER A 91 -2.08 3.25 -0.47
N ILE A 92 -1.73 2.95 0.78
CA ILE A 92 -0.35 2.77 1.22
C ILE A 92 -0.11 1.27 1.45
N LYS A 93 0.92 0.75 0.81
CA LYS A 93 1.30 -0.67 0.89
C LYS A 93 2.40 -0.88 1.90
N PHE A 94 2.18 -1.81 2.82
CA PHE A 94 3.16 -2.28 3.79
C PHE A 94 3.38 -3.79 3.66
N VAL A 95 4.48 -4.27 4.22
CA VAL A 95 4.70 -5.69 4.53
C VAL A 95 4.85 -5.87 6.04
N ALA A 96 4.19 -6.87 6.61
CA ALA A 96 4.29 -7.25 8.01
C ALA A 96 5.64 -7.94 8.28
N ARG A 97 6.52 -7.31 9.06
CA ARG A 97 7.90 -7.79 9.29
C ARG A 97 8.05 -8.67 10.52
N LYS A 98 7.44 -8.25 11.61
CA LYS A 98 7.61 -8.86 12.92
C LYS A 98 6.28 -8.90 13.65
N GLU A 99 6.10 -9.91 14.48
CA GLU A 99 4.99 -9.99 15.41
C GLU A 99 4.96 -8.81 16.36
N GLY A 100 3.77 -8.35 16.68
CA GLY A 100 3.53 -7.20 17.53
C GLY A 100 2.36 -6.36 17.06
N SER A 101 2.14 -5.25 17.74
CA SER A 101 1.09 -4.30 17.40
C SER A 101 1.73 -2.97 16.99
N THR A 102 1.10 -2.27 16.06
CA THR A 102 1.45 -0.91 15.68
C THR A 102 0.18 -0.10 15.48
N SER A 103 0.23 1.20 15.79
CA SER A 103 -0.79 2.16 15.43
C SER A 103 -0.32 3.01 14.27
N ILE A 104 -1.24 3.32 13.35
CA ILE A 104 -1.03 4.32 12.30
C ILE A 104 -1.84 5.54 12.67
N GLU A 105 -1.17 6.66 12.84
CA GLU A 105 -1.73 7.88 13.41
C GLU A 105 -1.23 9.11 12.66
N LEU A 106 -2.14 10.02 12.31
CA LEU A 106 -1.81 11.32 11.73
C LEU A 106 -1.09 12.19 12.76
N LYS A 107 0.06 12.75 12.41
CA LYS A 107 0.90 13.59 13.25
C LYS A 107 1.09 14.96 12.61
N GLN A 108 1.20 15.98 13.45
CA GLN A 108 1.58 17.32 13.00
C GLN A 108 3.00 17.31 12.33
N PRO A 109 3.22 18.13 11.30
CA PRO A 109 2.25 19.02 10.65
C PRO A 109 1.34 18.28 9.66
N TYR A 110 0.09 18.74 9.55
CA TYR A 110 -0.84 18.32 8.50
C TYR A 110 -1.75 19.50 8.10
N ALA A 111 -2.30 19.46 6.89
CA ALA A 111 -3.27 20.42 6.42
C ALA A 111 -4.19 19.85 5.34
N VAL A 112 -5.44 20.29 5.35
CA VAL A 112 -6.39 20.19 4.25
C VAL A 112 -6.70 21.61 3.79
N TYR A 113 -6.56 21.88 2.49
CA TYR A 113 -6.71 23.22 1.94
C TYR A 113 -8.04 23.37 1.24
N ASN A 114 -8.77 24.42 1.57
CA ASN A 114 -9.99 24.83 0.86
C ASN A 114 -9.64 25.23 -0.58
N SER A 115 -10.46 24.81 -1.55
CA SER A 115 -10.20 25.11 -2.97
C SER A 115 -10.56 26.56 -3.37
N GLU A 116 -11.40 27.24 -2.59
CA GLU A 116 -11.86 28.60 -2.91
C GLU A 116 -10.84 29.67 -2.50
N ASP A 117 -10.30 29.54 -1.28
CA ASP A 117 -9.46 30.59 -0.67
C ASP A 117 -8.10 30.08 -0.20
N SER A 118 -7.80 28.78 -0.40
CA SER A 118 -6.58 28.11 0.06
C SER A 118 -6.38 28.15 1.58
N SER A 119 -7.41 28.47 2.35
CA SER A 119 -7.35 28.43 3.80
C SER A 119 -7.25 26.99 4.31
N LYS A 120 -6.69 26.82 5.51
CA LYS A 120 -6.62 25.51 6.16
C LYS A 120 -7.94 25.20 6.85
N MET A 121 -8.49 24.01 6.58
CA MET A 121 -9.67 23.48 7.25
C MET A 121 -9.32 22.92 8.64
N SER A 122 -10.31 22.87 9.53
CA SER A 122 -10.21 22.10 10.78
C SER A 122 -10.15 20.60 10.43
N VAL A 123 -9.22 19.85 11.04
CA VAL A 123 -9.01 18.43 10.73
C VAL A 123 -9.22 17.57 11.98
N SER A 124 -10.07 16.55 11.85
CA SER A 124 -10.17 15.42 12.78
C SER A 124 -9.57 14.17 12.14
N SER A 125 -9.06 13.24 12.93
CA SER A 125 -8.48 11.99 12.40
C SER A 125 -8.73 10.81 13.32
N ASP A 126 -8.87 9.62 12.69
CA ASP A 126 -8.88 8.33 13.35
C ASP A 126 -7.46 7.76 13.52
N THR A 127 -7.33 6.82 14.47
CA THR A 127 -6.13 5.99 14.64
C THR A 127 -6.46 4.55 14.24
N LEU A 128 -5.61 3.93 13.44
CA LEU A 128 -5.71 2.52 13.05
C LEU A 128 -4.73 1.67 13.87
N ASN A 129 -5.23 0.60 14.49
CA ASN A 129 -4.39 -0.41 15.14
C ASN A 129 -4.29 -1.66 14.26
N ILE A 130 -3.08 -2.17 14.06
CA ILE A 130 -2.77 -3.39 13.30
C ILE A 130 -2.00 -4.34 14.20
N MET A 131 -2.43 -5.62 14.22
CA MET A 131 -1.77 -6.69 14.93
C MET A 131 -1.15 -7.67 13.94
N VAL A 132 0.15 -7.90 14.06
CA VAL A 132 0.88 -8.92 13.29
C VAL A 132 1.10 -10.14 14.17
N LYS A 133 0.62 -11.30 13.71
CA LYS A 133 0.75 -12.60 14.38
C LYS A 133 1.78 -13.48 13.69
N SER A 134 2.25 -14.52 14.41
CA SER A 134 2.99 -15.62 13.80
C SER A 134 2.17 -16.25 12.68
N LYS A 135 2.83 -16.64 11.62
CA LYS A 135 2.21 -17.53 10.65
C LYS A 135 2.07 -18.90 11.30
N SER A 136 0.86 -19.26 11.75
CA SER A 136 0.60 -20.62 12.23
C SER A 136 1.01 -21.58 11.13
N ALA A 137 1.99 -22.46 11.41
CA ALA A 137 2.27 -23.59 10.54
C ALA A 137 0.95 -24.38 10.43
N LYS A 138 0.40 -24.51 9.22
CA LYS A 138 -0.67 -25.45 8.95
C LYS A 138 -0.17 -26.79 9.45
N LYS A 139 -0.77 -27.28 10.56
CA LYS A 139 -0.54 -28.63 11.05
C LYS A 139 -0.90 -29.54 9.88
N ALA A 140 0.11 -30.15 9.27
CA ALA A 140 -0.11 -31.20 8.31
C ALA A 140 -0.96 -32.23 9.06
N ASP A 141 -2.13 -32.50 8.53
CA ASP A 141 -3.03 -33.52 9.02
C ASP A 141 -2.27 -34.84 8.92
N ALA A 142 -1.80 -35.31 10.09
CA ALA A 142 -1.17 -36.61 10.22
C ALA A 142 -2.30 -37.61 10.07
N THR A 143 -2.40 -38.16 8.87
CA THR A 143 -3.20 -39.33 8.54
C THR A 143 -3.07 -40.35 9.65
N SER A 144 -4.16 -40.54 10.38
CA SER A 144 -4.36 -41.61 11.34
C SER A 144 -4.00 -42.93 10.69
N LYS A 145 -2.91 -43.56 11.15
CA LYS A 145 -2.67 -44.95 10.92
C LYS A 145 -3.69 -45.70 11.77
N ASN A 146 -4.69 -46.24 11.12
CA ASN A 146 -5.53 -47.28 11.67
C ASN A 146 -4.70 -48.57 11.73
N ASP A 147 -4.28 -48.94 12.94
CA ASP A 147 -3.90 -50.30 13.29
C ASP A 147 -5.16 -51.17 13.20
N SER A 148 -5.17 -52.06 12.24
CA SER A 148 -6.06 -53.20 12.23
C SER A 148 -5.25 -54.45 11.92
N LYS A 149 -4.91 -55.12 13.00
CA LYS A 149 -4.81 -56.56 13.30
C LYS A 149 -4.91 -57.49 12.09
N GLU A 150 -3.80 -58.20 11.88
CA GLU A 150 -3.70 -59.48 11.16
C GLU A 150 -4.66 -60.56 11.72
N PRO A 151 -5.13 -61.53 10.89
CA PRO A 151 -4.63 -62.89 11.09
C PRO A 151 -4.31 -63.66 9.80
N ASP A 152 -3.22 -64.42 9.90
CA ASP A 152 -2.86 -65.71 9.33
C ASP A 152 -3.61 -66.27 8.11
N GLY A 153 -2.83 -66.73 7.12
CA GLY A 153 -3.28 -67.80 6.27
C GLY A 153 -2.67 -67.93 4.88
N LYS A 154 -1.56 -68.69 4.81
CA LYS A 154 -1.19 -69.59 3.69
C LYS A 154 -0.88 -69.07 2.29
N GLU A 155 0.39 -69.19 1.95
CA GLU A 155 0.94 -69.46 0.62
C GLU A 155 0.27 -70.67 -0.09
N PRO A 156 0.23 -70.82 -1.47
CA PRO A 156 1.45 -71.14 -2.20
C PRO A 156 1.59 -70.62 -3.64
N ALA A 157 2.84 -70.41 -4.02
CA ALA A 157 3.52 -70.72 -5.30
C ALA A 157 2.81 -70.54 -6.66
N GLY A 158 3.47 -69.80 -7.53
CA GLY A 158 3.24 -69.90 -8.98
C GLY A 158 3.88 -68.76 -9.76
N THR A 159 5.16 -69.00 -10.09
CA THR A 159 5.81 -69.00 -11.39
C THR A 159 5.65 -67.83 -12.38
N GLU A 160 6.81 -67.30 -12.67
CA GLU A 160 7.36 -66.98 -14.02
C GLU A 160 6.84 -65.75 -14.78
N LYS A 161 7.72 -64.89 -14.98
CA LYS A 161 8.73 -64.45 -15.96
C LYS A 161 8.32 -63.24 -16.81
N PRO A 162 9.27 -62.59 -17.45
CA PRO A 162 9.35 -61.14 -17.60
C PRO A 162 8.92 -60.72 -18.99
N TYR A 163 8.55 -59.46 -19.15
CA TYR A 163 8.42 -58.86 -20.46
C TYR A 163 9.29 -57.60 -20.57
N ASP A 164 10.23 -57.78 -21.44
CA ASP A 164 11.20 -56.82 -21.94
C ASP A 164 10.60 -55.84 -22.93
N GLY A 165 11.12 -54.62 -22.95
CA GLY A 165 11.21 -53.90 -24.21
C GLY A 165 10.30 -52.73 -24.46
N LYS A 166 10.74 -51.53 -24.44
CA LYS A 166 11.29 -50.80 -25.58
C LYS A 166 11.40 -49.30 -25.26
N LYS A 167 12.58 -48.83 -25.55
CA LYS A 167 12.93 -47.45 -25.82
C LYS A 167 12.02 -46.86 -26.90
N ASN A 168 11.65 -45.58 -26.75
CA ASN A 168 11.67 -44.66 -27.89
C ASN A 168 12.08 -43.27 -27.40
N ASN A 169 13.20 -42.85 -27.98
CA ASN A 169 13.64 -41.48 -28.17
C ASN A 169 12.63 -40.74 -29.04
N ASP A 170 12.51 -39.44 -28.83
CA ASP A 170 12.56 -38.34 -29.81
C ASP A 170 12.31 -37.06 -29.05
N GLU A 171 13.29 -36.26 -29.02
CA GLU A 171 13.86 -35.26 -29.94
C GLU A 171 13.11 -33.93 -29.93
N SER A 172 13.85 -32.93 -29.47
CA SER A 172 13.94 -31.56 -29.93
C SER A 172 12.72 -30.66 -30.00
N ALA A 173 12.73 -29.61 -29.19
CA ALA A 173 12.61 -28.26 -29.73
C ALA A 173 13.23 -27.25 -28.76
N LYS A 174 14.37 -26.74 -29.15
CA LYS A 174 14.94 -25.48 -28.67
C LYS A 174 14.14 -24.37 -29.29
N ASP A 175 13.57 -23.49 -28.50
CA ASP A 175 13.22 -22.15 -28.95
C ASP A 175 14.02 -21.14 -28.14
N ASP A 176 15.00 -20.58 -28.84
CA ASP A 176 15.75 -19.39 -28.46
C ASP A 176 14.84 -18.19 -28.37
N ILE A 177 14.66 -17.66 -27.18
CA ILE A 177 14.11 -16.31 -27.00
C ILE A 177 15.25 -15.36 -26.62
N LYS A 178 15.68 -14.63 -27.65
CA LYS A 178 16.59 -13.50 -27.66
C LYS A 178 16.17 -12.42 -26.67
N PRO A 179 17.08 -11.84 -25.85
CA PRO A 179 16.77 -10.74 -24.97
C PRO A 179 16.57 -9.46 -25.78
N SER A 180 15.44 -8.81 -25.57
CA SER A 180 15.11 -7.50 -26.15
C SER A 180 15.88 -6.41 -25.43
N GLU A 181 16.47 -5.57 -26.24
CA GLU A 181 17.34 -4.43 -25.97
C GLU A 181 16.74 -3.37 -25.06
N SER A 182 17.55 -2.96 -24.11
CA SER A 182 17.44 -1.81 -23.23
C SER A 182 17.22 -0.50 -23.99
N LEU A 183 16.08 0.14 -23.80
CA LEU A 183 15.84 1.53 -24.19
C LEU A 183 16.34 2.48 -23.10
N LYS A 184 17.49 3.12 -23.36
CA LYS A 184 18.03 4.23 -22.57
C LYS A 184 17.12 5.47 -22.68
N PRO A 185 16.79 6.16 -21.57
CA PRO A 185 16.11 7.45 -21.66
C PRO A 185 17.07 8.55 -22.11
N LYS A 186 16.68 9.27 -23.15
CA LYS A 186 17.36 10.47 -23.64
C LYS A 186 17.11 11.63 -22.68
N THR A 187 18.13 12.04 -21.96
CA THR A 187 18.16 13.31 -21.23
C THR A 187 18.22 14.48 -22.20
N LYS A 188 17.14 15.25 -22.32
CA LYS A 188 17.18 16.58 -22.96
C LYS A 188 17.72 17.59 -21.94
N LYS A 189 18.97 17.99 -22.11
CA LYS A 189 19.54 19.18 -21.48
C LYS A 189 18.85 20.42 -22.07
N LYS A 190 18.07 21.13 -21.25
CA LYS A 190 17.55 22.45 -21.56
C LYS A 190 18.65 23.46 -21.19
N LYS A 191 19.25 24.09 -22.22
CA LYS A 191 20.17 25.19 -22.08
C LYS A 191 19.41 26.40 -21.54
N ILE A 192 19.82 26.92 -20.41
CA ILE A 192 19.38 28.21 -19.89
C ILE A 192 20.37 29.23 -20.42
N ASN A 193 19.89 30.11 -21.29
CA ASN A 193 20.65 31.29 -21.71
C ASN A 193 20.57 32.33 -20.59
N ALA A 194 21.73 32.67 -20.06
CA ALA A 194 21.95 33.88 -19.29
C ALA A 194 22.28 34.98 -20.32
N ASP A 195 21.43 36.01 -20.36
CA ASP A 195 21.78 37.38 -20.71
C ASP A 195 20.49 38.21 -20.63
N ASP A 196 20.37 39.06 -19.63
CA ASP A 196 20.26 40.47 -19.91
C ASP A 196 20.55 41.30 -18.66
N LYS A 197 21.68 41.96 -18.73
CA LYS A 197 22.09 43.01 -17.82
C LYS A 197 21.76 44.34 -18.47
N LYS A 198 21.38 45.34 -17.66
CA LYS A 198 21.41 46.79 -17.83
C LYS A 198 20.11 47.43 -18.25
N ASN A 199 19.58 48.27 -17.35
CA ASN A 199 19.69 49.75 -17.45
C ASN A 199 19.01 50.38 -16.23
N THR A 200 19.69 50.99 -15.36
CA THR A 200 20.18 52.32 -15.00
C THR A 200 19.18 53.49 -15.26
N THR A 201 18.84 54.17 -14.14
CA THR A 201 18.77 55.62 -13.89
C THR A 201 17.67 56.46 -14.56
N LYS A 202 16.78 56.95 -13.78
CA LYS A 202 16.62 58.34 -13.37
C LYS A 202 15.47 58.47 -12.37
#